data_c51e235abddca695030f9718ee7c1c2c
#
_entry.id   c51e235abddca695030f9718ee7c1c2c
#
_cell.length_a   1.000
_cell.length_b   1.000
_cell.length_c   1.000
_cell.angle_alpha   90.00
_cell.angle_beta   90.00
_cell.angle_gamma   90.00
#
_symmetry.space_group_name_H-M   'P 1'
#
loop_
_entity.id
_entity.type
_entity.pdbx_description
1 polymer ?
#
loop_
_entity_poly.entity_id
_entity_poly.type
_entity_poly.pdbx_seq_one_letter_code
_entity_poly.pdbx_strand_id
1 'polypeptide(L)'
;MLRLGASFGRLRRILGLLILVSITSALQPTAGSAQTCGTDYTIKEGETLAQIAARVYGNPAQWTIIFYANQDRLGTNESLLVPGLALRLPCIGGAPPSQPTPQTATPPAPAPSASETAFIISALLRRVEFLTADGFSPYTGRSLEGGGMLTQVITAAMGLIKEEAKGRFDYGISWVNDWAAHLNPLLLTRAFDVGFPWARPDCDSGNPLDQSSQFRCQRFFFSDPLYEVITSLFVRKDSRIKTLRTEEIAGATLCRPAGYPTHELDQGGRNWVRDGKVTLIRPPTVDECFRLLDSGTVDAVVEAELVGRTSMASLGLGDRVRAIEQPVALTTLHVLISKAHPHARTILYYMNSSLAKLHDSGEYDRIVERHLNRFWEAQTGAPNPLIGATPAAQPQAGPVAAQGASPAKKDTQ
;
A
#
# COMPACT_ATOMS: atom_id res chain seq x y z
N MET A 1 71.92 -1.94 -28.31
CA MET A 1 72.81 -3.10 -28.43
C MET A 1 71.90 -4.31 -28.54
N LEU A 2 71.77 -4.86 -29.74
CA LEU A 2 72.29 -6.10 -30.27
C LEU A 2 71.68 -7.34 -29.61
N ARG A 3 71.12 -8.36 -30.21
CA ARG A 3 70.94 -8.92 -31.59
C ARG A 3 70.02 -10.12 -31.37
N LEU A 4 68.99 -10.37 -32.17
CA LEU A 4 68.92 -11.25 -33.33
C LEU A 4 69.36 -12.73 -33.07
N GLY A 5 68.48 -13.64 -33.41
CA GLY A 5 68.79 -15.05 -33.63
C GLY A 5 67.58 -15.86 -34.08
N ALA A 6 67.34 -15.88 -35.37
CA ALA A 6 66.46 -16.81 -36.06
C ALA A 6 67.21 -18.14 -36.33
N SER A 7 66.52 -19.27 -36.37
CA SER A 7 66.90 -20.35 -37.30
C SER A 7 65.82 -21.41 -37.50
N PHE A 8 65.45 -21.58 -38.67
CA PHE A 8 64.88 -22.56 -39.57
C PHE A 8 65.21 -24.04 -39.25
N GLY A 9 64.26 -24.91 -39.59
CA GLY A 9 64.59 -26.33 -39.80
C GLY A 9 63.40 -27.27 -40.03
N ARG A 10 62.84 -27.30 -41.19
CA ARG A 10 62.48 -28.44 -42.07
C ARG A 10 61.74 -29.68 -41.47
N LEU A 11 60.50 -29.85 -41.89
CA LEU A 11 60.00 -30.76 -42.94
C LEU A 11 60.38 -32.26 -42.76
N ARG A 12 59.41 -33.09 -42.38
CA ARG A 12 59.27 -34.45 -42.94
C ARG A 12 57.82 -34.93 -42.93
N ARG A 13 57.35 -35.27 -44.12
CA ARG A 13 56.11 -35.96 -44.45
C ARG A 13 56.23 -37.42 -43.95
N ILE A 14 55.13 -37.93 -43.36
CA ILE A 14 54.79 -39.37 -43.54
C ILE A 14 53.25 -39.44 -43.61
N LEU A 15 52.84 -40.13 -44.62
CA LEU A 15 51.57 -40.51 -45.17
C LEU A 15 50.86 -41.54 -44.26
N GLY A 16 49.50 -41.41 -44.18
CA GLY A 16 48.70 -42.61 -44.05
C GLY A 16 47.80 -42.70 -42.78
N LEU A 17 46.62 -42.47 -42.84
CA LEU A 17 45.47 -43.40 -42.74
C LEU A 17 44.20 -42.62 -42.51
N LEU A 18 43.31 -42.63 -43.50
CA LEU A 18 41.92 -42.16 -43.40
C LEU A 18 41.17 -43.12 -42.45
N ILE A 19 40.78 -42.63 -41.26
CA ILE A 19 39.69 -43.23 -40.50
C ILE A 19 38.54 -42.25 -40.54
N LEU A 20 37.54 -42.54 -41.36
CA LEU A 20 36.23 -41.92 -41.34
C LEU A 20 35.56 -42.26 -40.02
N VAL A 21 35.64 -41.34 -39.06
CA VAL A 21 34.75 -41.40 -37.88
C VAL A 21 33.51 -40.62 -38.25
N SER A 22 32.44 -41.29 -38.59
CA SER A 22 31.08 -40.75 -38.72
C SER A 22 30.62 -40.24 -37.38
N ILE A 23 30.72 -38.92 -37.18
CA ILE A 23 30.10 -38.24 -36.05
C ILE A 23 28.61 -38.17 -36.34
N THR A 24 27.86 -39.15 -35.89
CA THR A 24 26.42 -39.07 -35.69
C THR A 24 26.18 -38.10 -34.57
N SER A 25 25.97 -36.83 -34.91
CA SER A 25 25.41 -35.81 -33.98
C SER A 25 24.01 -36.29 -33.61
N ALA A 26 23.89 -36.98 -32.47
CA ALA A 26 22.63 -37.19 -31.81
C ALA A 26 22.10 -35.81 -31.41
N LEU A 27 21.14 -35.26 -32.17
CA LEU A 27 20.27 -34.23 -31.67
C LEU A 27 19.52 -34.81 -30.46
N GLN A 28 20.03 -34.54 -29.27
CA GLN A 28 19.24 -34.75 -28.06
C GLN A 28 18.12 -33.70 -28.14
N PRO A 29 16.84 -34.10 -28.10
CA PRO A 29 15.77 -33.13 -27.90
C PRO A 29 16.03 -32.51 -26.53
N THR A 30 16.30 -31.19 -26.52
CA THR A 30 16.19 -30.41 -25.29
C THR A 30 14.79 -30.66 -24.76
N ALA A 31 14.68 -31.34 -23.64
CA ALA A 31 13.43 -31.47 -22.90
C ALA A 31 12.99 -30.04 -22.59
N GLY A 32 12.06 -29.53 -23.38
CA GLY A 32 11.37 -28.32 -23.09
C GLY A 32 10.79 -28.46 -21.69
N SER A 33 11.15 -27.57 -20.79
CA SER A 33 10.56 -27.52 -19.45
C SER A 33 9.06 -27.51 -19.63
N ALA A 34 8.38 -28.59 -19.27
CA ALA A 34 6.93 -28.68 -19.27
C ALA A 34 6.46 -27.51 -18.40
N GLN A 35 5.75 -26.58 -19.01
CA GLN A 35 5.11 -25.47 -18.31
C GLN A 35 4.22 -26.06 -17.23
N THR A 36 4.54 -25.83 -15.98
CA THR A 36 3.75 -26.27 -14.82
C THR A 36 2.56 -25.32 -14.58
N CYS A 37 1.97 -24.81 -15.67
CA CYS A 37 0.76 -24.00 -15.60
C CYS A 37 -0.47 -24.90 -15.38
N GLY A 38 -1.54 -24.33 -14.81
CA GLY A 38 -2.76 -25.06 -14.47
C GLY A 38 -2.68 -25.84 -13.15
N THR A 39 -1.62 -25.66 -12.38
CA THR A 39 -1.40 -26.30 -11.07
C THR A 39 -1.31 -25.25 -9.97
N ASP A 40 -1.55 -25.68 -8.72
CA ASP A 40 -1.30 -24.84 -7.57
C ASP A 40 0.22 -24.85 -7.26
N TYR A 41 0.76 -23.65 -6.95
CA TYR A 41 2.14 -23.43 -6.58
C TYR A 41 2.23 -22.95 -5.13
N THR A 42 2.99 -23.63 -4.30
CA THR A 42 3.23 -23.19 -2.92
C THR A 42 4.39 -22.22 -2.86
N ILE A 43 4.14 -21.00 -2.36
CA ILE A 43 5.13 -19.94 -2.22
C ILE A 43 6.22 -20.40 -1.24
N LYS A 44 7.48 -20.22 -1.63
CA LYS A 44 8.65 -20.45 -0.77
C LYS A 44 9.07 -19.14 -0.10
N GLU A 45 9.83 -19.28 0.98
CA GLU A 45 10.34 -18.11 1.71
C GLU A 45 11.18 -17.19 0.81
N GLY A 46 10.86 -15.89 0.83
CA GLY A 46 11.57 -14.86 0.05
C GLY A 46 11.22 -14.80 -1.45
N GLU A 47 10.34 -15.67 -1.97
CA GLU A 47 9.92 -15.58 -3.37
C GLU A 47 9.02 -14.39 -3.66
N THR A 48 9.12 -13.86 -4.88
CA THR A 48 8.23 -12.83 -5.43
C THR A 48 7.41 -13.39 -6.59
N LEU A 49 6.26 -12.79 -6.90
CA LEU A 49 5.46 -13.17 -8.07
C LEU A 49 6.27 -13.10 -9.36
N ALA A 50 7.15 -12.10 -9.50
CA ALA A 50 8.02 -11.97 -10.65
C ALA A 50 9.03 -13.13 -10.78
N GLN A 51 9.59 -13.61 -9.65
CA GLN A 51 10.48 -14.80 -9.65
C GLN A 51 9.72 -16.07 -9.99
N ILE A 52 8.49 -16.22 -9.49
CA ILE A 52 7.62 -17.36 -9.82
C ILE A 52 7.27 -17.30 -11.31
N ALA A 53 6.88 -16.12 -11.83
CA ALA A 53 6.56 -15.93 -13.25
C ALA A 53 7.77 -16.21 -14.17
N ALA A 54 8.96 -15.74 -13.78
CA ALA A 54 10.19 -16.04 -14.53
C ALA A 54 10.45 -17.55 -14.61
N ARG A 55 10.20 -18.29 -13.54
CA ARG A 55 10.39 -19.75 -13.48
C ARG A 55 9.34 -20.51 -14.27
N VAL A 56 8.08 -20.10 -14.15
CA VAL A 56 6.92 -20.83 -14.72
C VAL A 56 6.69 -20.47 -16.18
N TYR A 57 6.80 -19.19 -16.50
CA TYR A 57 6.47 -18.63 -17.82
C TYR A 57 7.71 -18.17 -18.62
N GLY A 58 8.91 -18.23 -18.02
CA GLY A 58 10.12 -17.72 -18.65
C GLY A 58 10.22 -16.19 -18.72
N ASN A 59 9.23 -15.47 -18.20
CA ASN A 59 9.17 -14.01 -18.26
C ASN A 59 8.68 -13.42 -16.92
N PRO A 60 9.53 -12.68 -16.20
CA PRO A 60 9.17 -12.07 -14.92
C PRO A 60 8.05 -11.02 -15.04
N ALA A 61 7.89 -10.36 -16.20
CA ALA A 61 6.82 -9.37 -16.42
C ALA A 61 5.40 -9.99 -16.42
N GLN A 62 5.29 -11.31 -16.52
CA GLN A 62 4.00 -12.03 -16.47
C GLN A 62 3.50 -12.31 -15.05
N TRP A 63 4.13 -11.73 -14.03
CA TRP A 63 3.69 -11.83 -12.64
C TRP A 63 2.23 -11.34 -12.44
N THR A 64 1.80 -10.38 -13.23
CA THR A 64 0.42 -9.84 -13.19
C THR A 64 -0.63 -10.92 -13.45
N ILE A 65 -0.34 -11.89 -14.29
CA ILE A 65 -1.25 -13.01 -14.61
C ILE A 65 -1.47 -13.89 -13.37
N ILE A 66 -0.39 -14.17 -12.63
CA ILE A 66 -0.48 -14.90 -11.36
C ILE A 66 -1.26 -14.07 -10.34
N PHE A 67 -0.98 -12.77 -10.26
CA PHE A 67 -1.64 -11.86 -9.33
C PHE A 67 -3.16 -11.84 -9.54
N TYR A 68 -3.61 -11.53 -10.76
CA TYR A 68 -5.05 -11.44 -11.06
C TYR A 68 -5.79 -12.77 -10.89
N ALA A 69 -5.13 -13.89 -11.14
CA ALA A 69 -5.72 -15.22 -10.92
C ALA A 69 -5.87 -15.60 -9.43
N ASN A 70 -5.26 -14.83 -8.54
CA ASN A 70 -5.22 -15.09 -7.09
C ASN A 70 -5.62 -13.88 -6.25
N GLN A 71 -6.35 -12.92 -6.81
CA GLN A 71 -6.80 -11.74 -6.05
C GLN A 71 -7.64 -12.11 -4.83
N ASP A 72 -8.40 -13.20 -4.91
CA ASP A 72 -9.17 -13.76 -3.82
C ASP A 72 -8.30 -14.21 -2.64
N ARG A 73 -7.01 -14.48 -2.87
CA ARG A 73 -6.03 -14.95 -1.88
C ARG A 73 -4.98 -13.90 -1.51
N LEU A 74 -4.64 -13.02 -2.46
CA LEU A 74 -3.59 -12.01 -2.32
C LEU A 74 -4.13 -10.61 -2.00
N GLY A 75 -5.46 -10.40 -2.10
CA GLY A 75 -6.06 -9.08 -1.98
C GLY A 75 -5.60 -8.14 -3.09
N THR A 76 -5.48 -6.85 -2.80
CA THR A 76 -5.05 -5.82 -3.76
C THR A 76 -3.54 -5.59 -3.77
N ASN A 77 -2.76 -6.37 -3.01
CA ASN A 77 -1.33 -6.13 -2.83
C ASN A 77 -0.49 -7.30 -3.37
N GLU A 78 0.07 -7.11 -4.57
CA GLU A 78 0.92 -8.08 -5.25
C GLU A 78 2.22 -8.42 -4.49
N SER A 79 2.59 -7.61 -3.51
CA SER A 79 3.79 -7.83 -2.69
C SER A 79 3.55 -8.75 -1.49
N LEU A 80 2.31 -9.14 -1.24
CA LEU A 80 1.90 -9.89 -0.04
C LEU A 80 2.01 -11.40 -0.25
N LEU A 81 3.21 -11.90 -0.51
CA LEU A 81 3.45 -13.32 -0.64
C LEU A 81 3.84 -13.93 0.70
N VAL A 82 2.94 -14.76 1.25
CA VAL A 82 3.21 -15.51 2.47
C VAL A 82 3.77 -16.89 2.11
N PRO A 83 4.92 -17.29 2.67
CA PRO A 83 5.42 -18.64 2.49
C PRO A 83 4.38 -19.68 2.91
N GLY A 84 4.18 -20.70 2.08
CA GLY A 84 3.18 -21.74 2.30
C GLY A 84 1.80 -21.46 1.67
N LEU A 85 1.53 -20.24 1.20
CA LEU A 85 0.30 -19.95 0.47
C LEU A 85 0.33 -20.61 -0.91
N ALA A 86 -0.76 -21.29 -1.29
CA ALA A 86 -0.91 -21.88 -2.61
C ALA A 86 -1.45 -20.84 -3.60
N LEU A 87 -0.76 -20.65 -4.72
CA LEU A 87 -1.16 -19.79 -5.84
C LEU A 87 -1.61 -20.64 -7.03
N ARG A 88 -2.68 -20.25 -7.69
CA ARG A 88 -3.07 -20.78 -9.00
C ARG A 88 -2.16 -20.21 -10.07
N LEU A 89 -1.59 -21.07 -10.92
CA LEU A 89 -0.74 -20.66 -12.04
C LEU A 89 -1.49 -20.81 -13.36
N PRO A 90 -2.13 -19.76 -13.92
CA PRO A 90 -2.85 -19.84 -15.20
C PRO A 90 -1.94 -20.20 -16.36
N CYS A 91 -2.44 -20.93 -17.37
CA CYS A 91 -1.70 -21.17 -18.61
C CYS A 91 -1.82 -19.97 -19.56
N ILE A 92 -0.68 -19.57 -20.17
CA ILE A 92 -0.62 -18.48 -21.15
C ILE A 92 -0.55 -19.08 -22.54
N GLY A 93 -1.53 -18.75 -23.40
CA GLY A 93 -1.49 -19.05 -24.83
C GLY A 93 -1.84 -20.48 -25.25
N GLY A 94 -2.53 -21.24 -24.41
CA GLY A 94 -3.05 -22.57 -24.75
C GLY A 94 -4.52 -22.55 -25.16
N ALA A 95 -4.90 -23.34 -26.19
CA ALA A 95 -6.28 -23.75 -26.42
C ALA A 95 -6.84 -24.36 -25.12
N PRO A 96 -8.19 -24.30 -24.90
CA PRO A 96 -8.79 -24.89 -23.71
C PRO A 96 -8.33 -26.35 -23.60
N PRO A 97 -7.89 -26.80 -22.42
CA PRO A 97 -7.51 -28.19 -22.23
C PRO A 97 -8.68 -29.07 -22.60
N SER A 98 -8.44 -30.02 -23.49
CA SER A 98 -9.38 -31.14 -23.74
C SER A 98 -9.74 -31.70 -22.37
N GLN A 99 -11.03 -31.83 -22.09
CA GLN A 99 -11.54 -32.33 -20.82
C GLN A 99 -10.78 -33.60 -20.43
N PRO A 100 -10.10 -33.65 -19.34
CA PRO A 100 -9.61 -34.91 -18.80
C PRO A 100 -10.85 -35.70 -18.36
N THR A 101 -10.92 -36.97 -18.76
CA THR A 101 -11.77 -37.98 -18.16
C THR A 101 -11.78 -37.82 -16.65
N PRO A 102 -12.91 -38.01 -15.95
CA PRO A 102 -13.01 -37.77 -14.53
C PRO A 102 -12.08 -38.69 -13.76
N GLN A 103 -10.85 -38.25 -13.58
CA GLN A 103 -10.01 -38.75 -12.49
C GLN A 103 -10.55 -38.07 -11.24
N THR A 104 -10.88 -38.87 -10.27
CA THR A 104 -11.34 -38.49 -8.93
C THR A 104 -10.49 -37.31 -8.45
N ALA A 105 -11.08 -36.11 -8.43
CA ALA A 105 -10.42 -34.91 -7.96
C ALA A 105 -9.98 -35.17 -6.51
N THR A 106 -8.68 -35.17 -6.29
CA THR A 106 -8.14 -35.06 -4.94
C THR A 106 -8.73 -33.74 -4.39
N PRO A 107 -9.41 -33.75 -3.26
CA PRO A 107 -9.97 -32.52 -2.69
C PRO A 107 -8.89 -31.47 -2.59
N PRO A 108 -9.18 -30.16 -2.80
CA PRO A 108 -8.23 -29.11 -2.53
C PRO A 108 -7.69 -29.31 -1.12
N ALA A 109 -6.37 -29.14 -0.94
CA ALA A 109 -5.77 -29.26 0.39
C ALA A 109 -6.56 -28.37 1.33
N PRO A 110 -7.07 -28.88 2.45
CA PRO A 110 -7.88 -28.11 3.37
C PRO A 110 -7.12 -26.84 3.76
N ALA A 111 -7.83 -25.72 3.85
CA ALA A 111 -7.26 -24.52 4.46
C ALA A 111 -6.57 -24.91 5.78
N PRO A 112 -5.43 -24.32 6.14
CA PRO A 112 -4.70 -24.73 7.34
C PRO A 112 -5.67 -24.74 8.51
N SER A 113 -5.69 -25.81 9.26
CA SER A 113 -6.56 -25.94 10.42
C SER A 113 -6.28 -24.81 11.40
N ALA A 114 -7.27 -24.44 12.23
CA ALA A 114 -7.07 -23.42 13.25
C ALA A 114 -5.86 -23.72 14.17
N SER A 115 -5.45 -24.98 14.29
CA SER A 115 -4.25 -25.39 15.03
C SER A 115 -2.96 -25.13 14.27
N GLU A 116 -2.93 -25.31 12.94
CA GLU A 116 -1.79 -24.99 12.09
C GLU A 116 -1.59 -23.48 11.97
N THR A 117 -2.67 -22.72 11.77
CA THR A 117 -2.64 -21.26 11.78
C THR A 117 -2.09 -20.73 13.11
N ALA A 118 -2.59 -21.23 14.24
CA ALA A 118 -2.11 -20.87 15.58
C ALA A 118 -0.63 -21.24 15.79
N PHE A 119 -0.17 -22.36 15.24
CA PHE A 119 1.25 -22.77 15.31
C PHE A 119 2.12 -21.83 14.47
N ILE A 120 1.73 -21.51 13.23
CA ILE A 120 2.46 -20.58 12.34
C ILE A 120 2.59 -19.22 13.00
N ILE A 121 1.49 -18.63 13.49
CA ILE A 121 1.52 -17.34 14.17
C ILE A 121 2.45 -17.41 15.39
N SER A 122 2.30 -18.40 16.25
CA SER A 122 3.10 -18.50 17.47
C SER A 122 4.58 -18.80 17.24
N ALA A 123 4.93 -19.48 16.14
CA ALA A 123 6.32 -19.79 15.80
C ALA A 123 7.05 -18.58 15.20
N LEU A 124 6.36 -17.80 14.36
CA LEU A 124 6.93 -16.67 13.62
C LEU A 124 6.75 -15.34 14.33
N LEU A 125 5.63 -15.16 15.06
CA LEU A 125 5.24 -13.88 15.64
C LEU A 125 4.97 -14.05 17.14
N ARG A 126 6.04 -14.10 17.95
CA ARG A 126 5.86 -14.18 19.43
C ARG A 126 5.32 -12.88 20.00
N ARG A 127 5.85 -11.77 19.54
CA ARG A 127 5.46 -10.42 19.94
C ARG A 127 5.73 -9.46 18.79
N VAL A 128 4.81 -8.53 18.55
CA VAL A 128 4.93 -7.47 17.54
C VAL A 128 4.82 -6.12 18.23
N GLU A 129 5.82 -5.26 18.06
CA GLU A 129 5.85 -3.93 18.64
C GLU A 129 5.45 -2.87 17.62
N PHE A 130 4.32 -2.24 17.89
CA PHE A 130 3.77 -1.13 17.10
C PHE A 130 4.32 0.21 17.57
N LEU A 131 4.51 1.13 16.65
CA LEU A 131 4.98 2.47 16.87
C LEU A 131 3.98 3.49 16.33
N THR A 132 3.60 4.44 17.18
CA THR A 132 2.72 5.57 16.84
C THR A 132 3.12 6.82 17.63
N ALA A 133 2.37 7.91 17.48
CA ALA A 133 2.61 9.16 18.19
C ALA A 133 1.31 9.83 18.64
N ASP A 134 1.43 10.76 19.57
CA ASP A 134 0.40 11.73 19.94
C ASP A 134 0.25 12.83 18.87
N GLY A 135 -0.74 13.69 19.02
CA GLY A 135 -0.91 14.88 18.20
C GLY A 135 -1.56 14.65 16.83
N PHE A 136 -2.12 13.47 16.60
CA PHE A 136 -2.87 13.15 15.38
C PHE A 136 -4.35 12.81 15.68
N SER A 137 -4.99 13.65 16.51
CA SER A 137 -6.39 13.51 16.91
C SER A 137 -7.35 13.73 15.73
N PRO A 138 -8.44 12.91 15.60
CA PRO A 138 -8.94 11.87 16.50
C PRO A 138 -8.31 10.48 16.25
N TYR A 139 -7.34 10.36 15.38
CA TYR A 139 -6.80 9.09 14.88
C TYR A 139 -5.90 8.39 15.88
N THR A 140 -4.89 9.10 16.41
CA THR A 140 -3.98 8.60 17.44
C THR A 140 -3.65 9.66 18.49
N GLY A 141 -3.57 9.24 19.76
CA GLY A 141 -3.23 10.09 20.90
C GLY A 141 -3.52 9.41 22.22
N ARG A 142 -2.55 9.34 23.13
CA ARG A 142 -2.69 8.65 24.45
C ARG A 142 -3.81 9.19 25.32
N SER A 143 -4.14 10.48 25.16
CA SER A 143 -5.24 11.11 25.90
C SER A 143 -6.62 10.81 25.32
N LEU A 144 -6.68 10.22 24.12
CA LEU A 144 -7.94 9.83 23.49
C LEU A 144 -8.40 8.49 24.01
N GLU A 145 -9.72 8.24 23.98
CA GLU A 145 -10.25 6.93 24.32
C GLU A 145 -9.61 5.84 23.47
N GLY A 146 -9.14 4.78 24.13
CA GLY A 146 -8.46 3.66 23.49
C GLY A 146 -7.22 4.07 22.69
N GLY A 147 -6.65 5.24 22.95
CA GLY A 147 -5.51 5.79 22.21
C GLY A 147 -5.89 6.40 20.87
N GLY A 148 -7.17 6.60 20.58
CA GLY A 148 -7.71 7.15 19.33
C GLY A 148 -8.24 6.09 18.37
N MET A 149 -8.94 6.55 17.34
CA MET A 149 -9.67 5.72 16.39
C MET A 149 -8.83 4.61 15.76
N LEU A 150 -7.69 4.96 15.18
CA LEU A 150 -6.85 3.98 14.48
C LEU A 150 -6.08 3.08 15.45
N THR A 151 -5.77 3.56 16.64
CA THR A 151 -5.22 2.72 17.71
C THR A 151 -6.22 1.65 18.13
N GLN A 152 -7.51 1.97 18.22
CA GLN A 152 -8.54 0.97 18.49
C GLN A 152 -8.73 -0.03 17.36
N VAL A 153 -8.68 0.42 16.10
CA VAL A 153 -8.71 -0.49 14.93
C VAL A 153 -7.54 -1.49 14.99
N ILE A 154 -6.32 -0.99 15.25
CA ILE A 154 -5.14 -1.88 15.41
C ILE A 154 -5.34 -2.83 16.60
N THR A 155 -5.81 -2.35 17.73
CA THR A 155 -6.07 -3.17 18.92
C THR A 155 -7.09 -4.27 18.65
N ALA A 156 -8.18 -3.96 17.95
CA ALA A 156 -9.19 -4.93 17.57
C ALA A 156 -8.62 -5.98 16.57
N ALA A 157 -7.87 -5.55 15.58
CA ALA A 157 -7.21 -6.45 14.62
C ALA A 157 -6.24 -7.41 15.33
N MET A 158 -5.43 -6.89 16.25
CA MET A 158 -4.48 -7.70 17.02
C MET A 158 -5.20 -8.65 17.98
N GLY A 159 -6.36 -8.26 18.50
CA GLY A 159 -7.23 -9.14 19.28
C GLY A 159 -7.64 -10.39 18.51
N LEU A 160 -8.07 -10.25 17.27
CA LEU A 160 -8.40 -11.37 16.39
C LEU A 160 -7.21 -12.30 16.15
N ILE A 161 -6.02 -11.76 15.89
CA ILE A 161 -4.79 -12.56 15.74
C ILE A 161 -4.46 -13.31 17.03
N LYS A 162 -4.62 -12.67 18.19
CA LYS A 162 -4.37 -13.29 19.49
C LYS A 162 -5.32 -14.45 19.76
N GLU A 163 -6.59 -14.33 19.38
CA GLU A 163 -7.58 -15.41 19.46
C GLU A 163 -7.20 -16.58 18.54
N GLU A 164 -6.86 -16.31 17.28
CA GLU A 164 -6.41 -17.33 16.31
C GLU A 164 -5.15 -18.05 16.79
N ALA A 165 -4.21 -17.32 17.39
CA ALA A 165 -3.00 -17.86 17.98
C ALA A 165 -3.22 -18.58 19.32
N LYS A 166 -4.47 -18.71 19.80
CA LYS A 166 -4.82 -19.29 21.10
C LYS A 166 -4.03 -18.66 22.25
N GLY A 167 -3.88 -17.34 22.22
CA GLY A 167 -3.17 -16.57 23.24
C GLY A 167 -1.63 -16.64 23.18
N ARG A 168 -1.05 -17.34 22.21
CA ARG A 168 0.41 -17.47 22.03
C ARG A 168 1.08 -16.33 21.26
N PHE A 169 0.30 -15.36 20.82
CA PHE A 169 0.75 -14.11 20.21
C PHE A 169 0.52 -12.95 21.17
N ASP A 170 1.44 -12.00 21.20
CA ASP A 170 1.30 -10.75 21.94
C ASP A 170 1.73 -9.56 21.10
N TYR A 171 1.34 -8.36 21.52
CA TYR A 171 1.73 -7.12 20.88
C TYR A 171 1.86 -5.99 21.89
N GLY A 172 2.62 -4.96 21.55
CA GLY A 172 2.72 -3.72 22.28
C GLY A 172 2.51 -2.52 21.37
N ILE A 173 2.09 -1.38 21.94
CA ILE A 173 1.99 -0.11 21.22
C ILE A 173 2.82 0.92 21.98
N SER A 174 3.85 1.42 21.31
CA SER A 174 4.77 2.42 21.83
C SER A 174 4.53 3.78 21.17
N TRP A 175 4.77 4.83 21.94
CA TRP A 175 4.50 6.21 21.55
C TRP A 175 5.79 7.01 21.50
N VAL A 176 6.18 7.47 20.31
CA VAL A 176 7.32 8.34 20.08
C VAL A 176 6.86 9.55 19.28
N ASN A 177 6.90 10.74 19.88
CA ASN A 177 6.35 11.97 19.29
C ASN A 177 7.26 12.65 18.26
N ASP A 178 8.14 11.87 17.63
CA ASP A 178 8.98 12.29 16.50
C ASP A 178 8.66 11.42 15.29
N TRP A 179 7.71 11.86 14.47
CA TRP A 179 7.29 11.16 13.26
C TRP A 179 8.44 10.90 12.27
N ALA A 180 9.43 11.79 12.19
CA ALA A 180 10.57 11.58 11.32
C ALA A 180 11.43 10.40 11.77
N ALA A 181 11.63 10.26 13.09
CA ALA A 181 12.36 9.16 13.67
C ALA A 181 11.69 7.80 13.50
N HIS A 182 10.35 7.75 13.35
CA HIS A 182 9.64 6.49 13.10
C HIS A 182 10.19 5.75 11.89
N LEU A 183 10.32 6.43 10.74
CA LEU A 183 10.79 5.80 9.51
C LEU A 183 12.28 5.48 9.60
N ASN A 184 13.09 6.45 10.05
CA ASN A 184 14.52 6.30 10.18
C ASN A 184 15.01 7.05 11.44
N PRO A 185 15.56 6.35 12.45
CA PRO A 185 16.08 4.97 12.38
C PRO A 185 15.12 3.87 12.85
N LEU A 186 14.01 4.17 13.56
CA LEU A 186 13.33 3.22 14.44
C LEU A 186 12.81 1.96 13.70
N LEU A 187 12.09 2.12 12.60
CA LEU A 187 11.59 0.98 11.82
C LEU A 187 12.65 0.35 10.92
N LEU A 188 13.61 1.13 10.40
CA LEU A 188 14.69 0.55 9.59
C LEU A 188 15.66 -0.30 10.40
N THR A 189 15.96 0.08 11.65
CA THR A 189 16.81 -0.69 12.54
C THR A 189 16.05 -1.80 13.28
N ARG A 190 14.74 -1.88 13.09
CA ARG A 190 13.86 -2.83 13.77
C ARG A 190 13.84 -2.65 15.29
N ALA A 191 13.97 -1.41 15.75
CA ALA A 191 13.68 -1.07 17.13
C ALA A 191 12.19 -1.27 17.44
N PHE A 192 11.36 -1.13 16.40
CA PHE A 192 9.95 -1.50 16.37
C PHE A 192 9.66 -2.24 15.07
N ASP A 193 8.64 -3.08 15.08
CA ASP A 193 8.30 -3.92 13.94
C ASP A 193 7.40 -3.20 12.95
N VAL A 194 6.47 -2.40 13.45
CA VAL A 194 5.33 -1.85 12.69
C VAL A 194 5.11 -0.40 13.05
N GLY A 195 4.89 0.47 12.06
CA GLY A 195 4.49 1.87 12.26
C GLY A 195 3.07 2.14 11.77
N PHE A 196 2.31 2.99 12.47
CA PHE A 196 0.99 3.46 12.04
C PHE A 196 0.64 4.83 12.65
N PRO A 197 -0.29 5.59 12.08
CA PRO A 197 -0.75 5.48 10.69
C PRO A 197 0.20 6.25 9.75
N TRP A 198 0.35 5.77 8.54
CA TRP A 198 1.24 6.38 7.55
C TRP A 198 0.55 6.50 6.19
N ALA A 199 0.66 7.67 5.59
CA ALA A 199 0.20 7.89 4.22
C ALA A 199 1.06 7.09 3.24
N ARG A 200 0.42 6.36 2.32
CA ARG A 200 1.08 5.67 1.23
C ARG A 200 1.27 6.63 0.05
N PRO A 201 2.49 6.85 -0.45
CA PRO A 201 2.69 7.54 -1.71
C PRO A 201 2.13 6.71 -2.87
N ASP A 202 1.95 7.36 -4.02
CA ASP A 202 1.55 6.66 -5.26
C ASP A 202 2.74 5.88 -5.85
N CYS A 203 3.07 4.76 -5.20
CA CYS A 203 4.25 3.95 -5.54
C CYS A 203 4.13 3.25 -6.91
N ASP A 204 2.94 3.14 -7.46
CA ASP A 204 2.63 2.27 -8.60
C ASP A 204 2.34 3.03 -9.90
N SER A 205 2.14 4.35 -9.84
CA SER A 205 1.72 5.17 -10.99
C SER A 205 2.78 5.40 -12.05
N GLY A 206 4.05 5.09 -11.79
CA GLY A 206 5.16 5.45 -12.66
C GLY A 206 5.48 6.95 -12.71
N ASN A 207 4.76 7.79 -11.97
CA ASN A 207 5.03 9.22 -11.86
C ASN A 207 6.31 9.47 -11.05
N PRO A 208 7.07 10.55 -11.37
CA PRO A 208 8.22 10.93 -10.57
C PRO A 208 7.80 11.23 -9.12
N LEU A 209 8.39 10.52 -8.17
CA LEU A 209 8.18 10.72 -6.75
C LEU A 209 9.27 11.63 -6.17
N ASP A 210 8.93 12.41 -5.15
CA ASP A 210 9.92 13.09 -4.32
C ASP A 210 10.78 12.08 -3.54
N GLN A 211 11.92 12.55 -3.03
CA GLN A 211 12.89 11.70 -2.34
C GLN A 211 12.29 10.95 -1.12
N SER A 212 11.43 11.61 -0.35
CA SER A 212 10.76 11.00 0.81
C SER A 212 9.79 9.91 0.40
N SER A 213 9.04 10.13 -0.66
CA SER A 213 8.10 9.14 -1.24
C SER A 213 8.83 7.96 -1.83
N GLN A 214 9.92 8.20 -2.60
CA GLN A 214 10.78 7.14 -3.11
C GLN A 214 11.34 6.29 -1.96
N PHE A 215 11.85 6.92 -0.91
CA PHE A 215 12.37 6.22 0.26
C PHE A 215 11.32 5.31 0.90
N ARG A 216 10.09 5.81 1.10
CA ARG A 216 8.99 5.03 1.67
C ARG A 216 8.61 3.85 0.77
N CYS A 217 8.43 4.07 -0.54
CA CYS A 217 8.10 3.02 -1.49
C CYS A 217 9.19 1.94 -1.58
N GLN A 218 10.46 2.33 -1.53
CA GLN A 218 11.58 1.39 -1.63
C GLN A 218 11.82 0.60 -0.34
N ARG A 219 11.60 1.20 0.83
CA ARG A 219 12.01 0.63 2.10
C ARG A 219 10.90 -0.04 2.88
N PHE A 220 9.63 0.24 2.59
CA PHE A 220 8.51 -0.25 3.38
C PHE A 220 7.46 -0.96 2.54
N PHE A 221 6.82 -1.94 3.16
CA PHE A 221 5.52 -2.46 2.74
C PHE A 221 4.41 -1.69 3.46
N PHE A 222 3.26 -1.61 2.81
CA PHE A 222 2.06 -0.97 3.36
C PHE A 222 0.93 -2.00 3.44
N SER A 223 0.13 -1.92 4.50
CA SER A 223 -1.09 -2.72 4.64
C SER A 223 -2.18 -2.27 3.66
N ASP A 224 -3.30 -2.96 3.65
CA ASP A 224 -4.55 -2.39 3.17
C ASP A 224 -4.88 -1.11 3.95
N PRO A 225 -5.71 -0.19 3.41
CA PRO A 225 -6.03 1.06 4.08
C PRO A 225 -6.64 0.84 5.47
N LEU A 226 -6.11 1.58 6.46
CA LEU A 226 -6.74 1.69 7.78
C LEU A 226 -7.89 2.68 7.76
N TYR A 227 -7.74 3.78 7.02
CA TYR A 227 -8.70 4.87 6.91
C TYR A 227 -8.31 5.82 5.78
N GLU A 228 -9.28 6.58 5.27
CA GLU A 228 -9.01 7.65 4.31
C GLU A 228 -9.24 9.01 4.97
N VAL A 229 -8.26 9.90 4.84
CA VAL A 229 -8.32 11.26 5.39
C VAL A 229 -8.39 12.30 4.29
N ILE A 230 -9.17 13.35 4.54
CA ILE A 230 -9.18 14.55 3.73
C ILE A 230 -8.01 15.41 4.19
N THR A 231 -7.10 15.75 3.28
CA THR A 231 -6.05 16.76 3.53
C THR A 231 -6.56 18.10 3.04
N SER A 232 -6.62 19.09 3.93
CA SER A 232 -7.16 20.42 3.69
C SER A 232 -6.10 21.50 3.82
N LEU A 233 -6.35 22.64 3.18
CA LEU A 233 -5.56 23.84 3.33
C LEU A 233 -6.29 24.79 4.30
N PHE A 234 -5.66 25.11 5.42
CA PHE A 234 -6.17 26.04 6.41
C PHE A 234 -5.54 27.41 6.22
N VAL A 235 -6.35 28.44 6.21
CA VAL A 235 -5.93 29.84 5.99
C VAL A 235 -6.62 30.76 6.97
N ARG A 236 -6.05 31.94 7.22
CA ARG A 236 -6.77 32.99 7.94
C ARG A 236 -8.03 33.40 7.16
N LYS A 237 -9.10 33.83 7.85
CA LYS A 237 -10.34 34.23 7.21
C LYS A 237 -10.16 35.42 6.26
N ASP A 238 -9.23 36.31 6.54
CA ASP A 238 -8.86 37.47 5.71
C ASP A 238 -7.84 37.14 4.59
N SER A 239 -7.36 35.90 4.51
CA SER A 239 -6.38 35.49 3.52
C SER A 239 -6.81 35.72 2.09
N ARG A 240 -5.86 36.11 1.23
CA ARG A 240 -6.03 36.20 -0.23
C ARG A 240 -6.28 34.84 -0.88
N ILE A 241 -5.82 33.75 -0.26
CA ILE A 241 -5.98 32.39 -0.76
C ILE A 241 -7.42 31.94 -0.50
N LYS A 242 -8.20 31.74 -1.55
CA LYS A 242 -9.60 31.30 -1.49
C LYS A 242 -9.81 29.93 -2.10
N THR A 243 -8.94 29.53 -3.04
CA THR A 243 -9.01 28.28 -3.77
C THR A 243 -7.63 27.61 -3.84
N LEU A 244 -7.55 26.42 -4.42
CA LEU A 244 -6.30 25.72 -4.67
C LEU A 244 -5.68 26.05 -6.04
N ARG A 245 -6.09 27.15 -6.69
CA ARG A 245 -5.46 27.55 -7.95
C ARG A 245 -4.03 27.98 -7.72
N THR A 246 -3.14 27.53 -8.60
CA THR A 246 -1.70 27.80 -8.49
C THR A 246 -1.41 29.30 -8.40
N GLU A 247 -2.19 30.15 -9.08
CA GLU A 247 -2.00 31.61 -9.10
C GLU A 247 -2.25 32.23 -7.71
N GLU A 248 -3.15 31.66 -6.91
CA GLU A 248 -3.42 32.11 -5.54
C GLU A 248 -2.39 31.58 -4.54
N ILE A 249 -1.82 30.40 -4.82
CA ILE A 249 -0.89 29.69 -3.94
C ILE A 249 0.57 30.11 -4.22
N ALA A 250 0.90 30.50 -5.46
CA ALA A 250 2.27 30.85 -5.83
C ALA A 250 2.83 31.97 -4.94
N GLY A 251 4.06 31.74 -4.46
CA GLY A 251 4.76 32.61 -3.52
C GLY A 251 4.29 32.50 -2.08
N ALA A 252 3.33 31.61 -1.77
CA ALA A 252 2.88 31.40 -0.39
C ALA A 252 3.90 30.60 0.43
N THR A 253 3.95 30.90 1.72
CA THR A 253 4.63 30.10 2.72
C THR A 253 3.62 29.16 3.36
N LEU A 254 3.80 27.86 3.15
CA LEU A 254 2.97 26.81 3.71
C LEU A 254 3.64 26.19 4.94
N CYS A 255 2.85 25.80 5.93
CA CYS A 255 3.30 25.04 7.07
C CYS A 255 2.82 23.60 7.00
N ARG A 256 3.74 22.66 7.21
CA ARG A 256 3.47 21.22 7.34
C ARG A 256 4.42 20.64 8.38
N PRO A 257 3.99 19.93 9.42
CA PRO A 257 4.88 19.45 10.47
C PRO A 257 6.03 18.58 9.95
N ALA A 258 7.15 18.57 10.65
CA ALA A 258 8.26 17.69 10.34
C ALA A 258 7.83 16.22 10.41
N GLY A 259 8.38 15.37 9.54
CA GLY A 259 7.98 13.95 9.43
C GLY A 259 6.71 13.68 8.61
N TYR A 260 5.81 14.66 8.47
CA TYR A 260 4.61 14.51 7.66
C TYR A 260 4.93 14.50 6.16
N PRO A 261 4.18 13.72 5.35
CA PRO A 261 4.38 13.70 3.90
C PRO A 261 4.02 15.05 3.26
N THR A 262 4.56 15.29 2.07
CA THR A 262 4.32 16.50 1.27
C THR A 262 3.98 16.19 -0.19
N HIS A 263 3.97 14.91 -0.55
CA HIS A 263 3.73 14.48 -1.94
C HIS A 263 2.36 14.92 -2.46
N GLU A 264 1.38 15.05 -1.57
CA GLU A 264 0.03 15.53 -1.91
C GLU A 264 0.01 16.96 -2.46
N LEU A 265 1.03 17.78 -2.15
CA LEU A 265 1.17 19.14 -2.65
C LEU A 265 1.61 19.17 -4.13
N ASP A 266 2.19 18.08 -4.61
CA ASP A 266 2.66 17.93 -5.97
C ASP A 266 1.71 17.11 -6.86
N GLN A 267 0.68 16.51 -6.29
CA GLN A 267 -0.32 15.71 -7.02
C GLN A 267 -1.26 16.58 -7.88
N GLY A 268 -1.94 15.93 -8.83
CA GLY A 268 -2.93 16.59 -9.68
C GLY A 268 -2.33 17.67 -10.58
N GLY A 269 -1.05 17.59 -10.92
CA GLY A 269 -0.36 18.56 -11.78
C GLY A 269 0.05 19.86 -11.08
N ARG A 270 -0.18 20.00 -9.78
CA ARG A 270 0.14 21.21 -9.01
C ARG A 270 1.62 21.50 -8.92
N ASN A 271 2.41 20.48 -8.54
CA ASN A 271 3.86 20.55 -8.41
C ASN A 271 4.33 21.78 -7.59
N TRP A 272 3.63 22.10 -6.51
CA TRP A 272 3.89 23.32 -5.74
C TRP A 272 5.26 23.29 -5.06
N VAL A 273 5.62 22.17 -4.47
CA VAL A 273 6.91 22.01 -3.76
C VAL A 273 8.01 21.71 -4.77
N ARG A 274 7.77 20.78 -5.69
CA ARG A 274 8.77 20.37 -6.69
C ARG A 274 9.24 21.51 -7.58
N ASP A 275 8.32 22.37 -8.02
CA ASP A 275 8.65 23.50 -8.89
C ASP A 275 9.03 24.77 -8.10
N GLY A 276 9.16 24.70 -6.77
CA GLY A 276 9.50 25.84 -5.93
C GLY A 276 8.45 26.96 -5.92
N LYS A 277 7.19 26.63 -6.21
CA LYS A 277 6.10 27.61 -6.24
C LYS A 277 5.69 28.09 -4.86
N VAL A 278 5.99 27.29 -3.83
CA VAL A 278 5.74 27.56 -2.43
C VAL A 278 6.98 27.35 -1.58
N THR A 279 7.04 28.02 -0.43
CA THR A 279 8.04 27.76 0.61
C THR A 279 7.41 26.89 1.70
N LEU A 280 8.11 25.86 2.20
CA LEU A 280 7.65 25.04 3.31
C LEU A 280 8.38 25.38 4.61
N ILE A 281 7.62 25.64 5.66
CA ILE A 281 8.09 25.68 7.05
C ILE A 281 7.66 24.38 7.73
N ARG A 282 8.59 23.73 8.44
CA ARG A 282 8.43 22.39 8.99
C ARG A 282 8.69 22.33 10.50
N PRO A 283 7.82 22.94 11.35
CA PRO A 283 7.96 22.84 12.81
C PRO A 283 7.64 21.42 13.31
N PRO A 284 7.97 21.10 14.58
CA PRO A 284 7.75 19.77 15.12
C PRO A 284 6.27 19.39 15.31
N THR A 285 5.36 20.35 15.49
CA THR A 285 3.96 20.08 15.85
C THR A 285 2.96 20.80 14.95
N VAL A 286 1.75 20.22 14.85
CA VAL A 286 0.60 20.82 14.16
C VAL A 286 0.22 22.15 14.83
N ASP A 287 0.14 22.17 16.14
CA ASP A 287 -0.22 23.39 16.89
C ASP A 287 0.71 24.56 16.61
N GLU A 288 2.01 24.29 16.40
CA GLU A 288 2.96 25.34 16.04
C GLU A 288 2.69 25.88 14.64
N CYS A 289 2.33 25.03 13.66
CA CYS A 289 1.89 25.48 12.35
C CYS A 289 0.70 26.46 12.48
N PHE A 290 -0.29 26.13 13.32
CA PHE A 290 -1.46 27.00 13.51
C PHE A 290 -1.14 28.29 14.25
N ARG A 291 -0.19 28.30 15.19
CA ARG A 291 0.32 29.56 15.80
C ARG A 291 1.04 30.44 14.78
N LEU A 292 1.85 29.84 13.91
CA LEU A 292 2.52 30.57 12.82
C LEU A 292 1.50 31.11 11.80
N LEU A 293 0.42 30.40 11.53
CA LEU A 293 -0.68 30.88 10.69
C LEU A 293 -1.40 32.08 11.35
N ASP A 294 -1.73 31.98 12.61
CA ASP A 294 -2.41 33.04 13.36
C ASP A 294 -1.57 34.32 13.43
N SER A 295 -0.25 34.20 13.66
CA SER A 295 0.68 35.34 13.66
C SER A 295 0.95 35.92 12.28
N GLY A 296 0.54 35.26 11.20
CA GLY A 296 0.84 35.69 9.84
C GLY A 296 2.24 35.35 9.34
N THR A 297 2.99 34.53 10.08
CA THR A 297 4.32 34.06 9.68
C THR A 297 4.24 33.10 8.48
N VAL A 298 3.14 32.34 8.40
CA VAL A 298 2.82 31.49 7.23
C VAL A 298 1.47 31.89 6.65
N ASP A 299 1.28 31.62 5.37
CA ASP A 299 0.04 31.96 4.65
C ASP A 299 -1.02 30.87 4.81
N ALA A 300 -0.59 29.59 4.94
CA ALA A 300 -1.49 28.47 5.10
C ALA A 300 -0.84 27.29 5.84
N VAL A 301 -1.70 26.45 6.44
CA VAL A 301 -1.32 25.15 7.02
C VAL A 301 -1.95 24.04 6.16
N VAL A 302 -1.16 23.02 5.83
CA VAL A 302 -1.63 21.84 5.16
C VAL A 302 -1.74 20.70 6.17
N GLU A 303 -2.94 20.18 6.40
CA GLU A 303 -3.15 19.17 7.43
C GLU A 303 -4.38 18.30 7.13
N ALA A 304 -4.41 17.08 7.69
CA ALA A 304 -5.62 16.27 7.74
C ALA A 304 -6.74 17.08 8.42
N GLU A 305 -7.92 17.12 7.82
CA GLU A 305 -8.96 18.08 8.20
C GLU A 305 -9.35 17.97 9.68
N LEU A 306 -9.58 16.75 10.17
CA LEU A 306 -9.98 16.58 11.58
C LEU A 306 -8.85 16.94 12.55
N VAL A 307 -7.59 16.69 12.18
CA VAL A 307 -6.41 17.09 12.97
C VAL A 307 -6.31 18.61 13.03
N GLY A 308 -6.43 19.26 11.88
CA GLY A 308 -6.42 20.72 11.82
C GLY A 308 -7.56 21.36 12.61
N ARG A 309 -8.77 20.81 12.53
CA ARG A 309 -9.93 21.27 13.34
C ARG A 309 -9.68 21.08 14.84
N THR A 310 -9.08 19.97 15.26
CA THR A 310 -8.68 19.76 16.66
C THR A 310 -7.71 20.85 17.13
N SER A 311 -6.67 21.13 16.34
CA SER A 311 -5.68 22.16 16.66
C SER A 311 -6.30 23.56 16.70
N MET A 312 -7.18 23.88 15.74
CA MET A 312 -7.92 25.16 15.75
C MET A 312 -8.76 25.31 17.01
N ALA A 313 -9.47 24.26 17.41
CA ALA A 313 -10.32 24.30 18.61
C ALA A 313 -9.48 24.47 19.88
N SER A 314 -8.39 23.70 20.03
CA SER A 314 -7.50 23.76 21.20
C SER A 314 -6.83 25.13 21.37
N LEU A 315 -6.56 25.82 20.25
CA LEU A 315 -5.93 27.14 20.22
C LEU A 315 -6.93 28.32 20.16
N GLY A 316 -8.24 28.04 20.14
CA GLY A 316 -9.27 29.08 20.06
C GLY A 316 -9.23 29.88 18.74
N LEU A 317 -8.94 29.22 17.61
CA LEU A 317 -8.74 29.86 16.31
C LEU A 317 -9.98 29.81 15.40
N GLY A 318 -11.10 29.25 15.85
CA GLY A 318 -12.30 29.04 15.03
C GLY A 318 -12.86 30.31 14.37
N ASP A 319 -12.69 31.49 15.01
CA ASP A 319 -13.12 32.75 14.46
C ASP A 319 -12.12 33.42 13.51
N ARG A 320 -10.85 32.98 13.49
CA ARG A 320 -9.78 33.60 12.72
C ARG A 320 -9.29 32.76 11.56
N VAL A 321 -9.41 31.42 11.65
CA VAL A 321 -8.92 30.46 10.67
C VAL A 321 -10.11 29.69 10.09
N ARG A 322 -9.99 29.28 8.84
CA ARG A 322 -10.93 28.39 8.14
C ARG A 322 -10.19 27.39 7.26
N ALA A 323 -10.77 26.25 7.02
CA ALA A 323 -10.36 25.37 5.92
C ALA A 323 -10.88 25.91 4.58
N ILE A 324 -10.13 25.66 3.49
CA ILE A 324 -10.63 25.83 2.13
C ILE A 324 -11.55 24.65 1.82
N GLU A 325 -12.71 24.91 1.20
CA GLU A 325 -13.71 23.88 0.90
C GLU A 325 -13.18 22.76 -0.02
N GLN A 326 -12.34 23.12 -1.00
CA GLN A 326 -11.74 22.16 -1.89
C GLN A 326 -10.61 21.40 -1.17
N PRO A 327 -10.66 20.06 -1.11
CA PRO A 327 -9.58 19.29 -0.49
C PRO A 327 -8.30 19.33 -1.33
N VAL A 328 -7.16 19.38 -0.65
CA VAL A 328 -5.84 19.23 -1.29
C VAL A 328 -5.69 17.81 -1.82
N ALA A 329 -6.05 16.82 -1.01
CA ALA A 329 -5.99 15.40 -1.40
C ALA A 329 -6.94 14.57 -0.53
N LEU A 330 -7.31 13.40 -1.07
CA LEU A 330 -7.75 12.25 -0.28
C LEU A 330 -6.54 11.34 -0.10
N THR A 331 -6.25 10.96 1.14
CA THR A 331 -5.03 10.23 1.47
C THR A 331 -5.37 9.03 2.33
N THR A 332 -5.00 7.84 1.87
CA THR A 332 -5.16 6.61 2.65
C THR A 332 -4.04 6.47 3.68
N LEU A 333 -4.42 6.07 4.88
CA LEU A 333 -3.53 5.78 5.98
C LEU A 333 -3.36 4.27 6.15
N HIS A 334 -2.16 3.83 6.41
CA HIS A 334 -1.78 2.42 6.43
C HIS A 334 -0.91 2.09 7.64
N VAL A 335 -0.84 0.81 7.94
CA VAL A 335 0.31 0.24 8.66
C VAL A 335 1.48 0.14 7.69
N LEU A 336 2.69 0.40 8.14
CA LEU A 336 3.89 0.15 7.36
C LEU A 336 4.92 -0.69 8.13
N ILE A 337 5.68 -1.50 7.38
CA ILE A 337 6.69 -2.40 7.93
C ILE A 337 7.93 -2.34 7.04
N SER A 338 9.11 -2.28 7.64
CA SER A 338 10.37 -2.31 6.88
C SER A 338 10.46 -3.57 6.01
N LYS A 339 10.81 -3.41 4.73
CA LYS A 339 11.06 -4.54 3.82
C LYS A 339 12.22 -5.45 4.28
N ALA A 340 13.09 -4.92 5.14
CA ALA A 340 14.18 -5.69 5.77
C ALA A 340 13.72 -6.49 7.00
N HIS A 341 12.48 -6.33 7.45
CA HIS A 341 11.96 -7.10 8.58
C HIS A 341 11.73 -8.56 8.16
N PRO A 342 12.25 -9.57 8.88
CA PRO A 342 12.21 -10.98 8.46
C PRO A 342 10.79 -11.52 8.29
N HIS A 343 9.84 -10.98 9.05
CA HIS A 343 8.43 -11.41 9.04
C HIS A 343 7.48 -10.34 8.49
N ALA A 344 7.99 -9.35 7.73
CA ALA A 344 7.19 -8.23 7.24
C ALA A 344 5.91 -8.68 6.53
N ARG A 345 6.05 -9.62 5.59
CA ARG A 345 4.93 -10.12 4.79
C ARG A 345 3.94 -10.92 5.62
N THR A 346 4.43 -11.71 6.58
CA THR A 346 3.59 -12.49 7.50
C THR A 346 2.75 -11.55 8.37
N ILE A 347 3.38 -10.53 8.96
CA ILE A 347 2.68 -9.53 9.77
C ILE A 347 1.60 -8.82 8.94
N LEU A 348 1.94 -8.38 7.72
CA LEU A 348 0.97 -7.71 6.83
C LEU A 348 -0.18 -8.62 6.43
N TYR A 349 0.09 -9.88 6.13
CA TYR A 349 -0.96 -10.85 5.79
C TYR A 349 -2.00 -10.97 6.91
N TYR A 350 -1.54 -11.19 8.16
CA TYR A 350 -2.47 -11.30 9.29
C TYR A 350 -3.13 -9.97 9.61
N MET A 351 -2.42 -8.85 9.46
CA MET A 351 -3.02 -7.52 9.61
C MET A 351 -4.15 -7.30 8.61
N ASN A 352 -3.92 -7.52 7.33
CA ASN A 352 -4.93 -7.32 6.28
C ASN A 352 -6.11 -8.30 6.45
N SER A 353 -5.82 -9.57 6.76
CA SER A 353 -6.86 -10.56 7.06
C SER A 353 -7.74 -10.15 8.23
N SER A 354 -7.13 -9.60 9.28
CA SER A 354 -7.89 -9.14 10.45
C SER A 354 -8.67 -7.86 10.16
N LEU A 355 -8.12 -6.93 9.37
CA LEU A 355 -8.86 -5.75 8.91
C LEU A 355 -10.10 -6.14 8.09
N ALA A 356 -9.96 -7.10 7.16
CA ALA A 356 -11.10 -7.62 6.40
C ALA A 356 -12.18 -8.21 7.32
N LYS A 357 -11.79 -9.02 8.32
CA LYS A 357 -12.73 -9.58 9.31
C LYS A 357 -13.42 -8.50 10.16
N LEU A 358 -12.71 -7.42 10.52
CA LEU A 358 -13.32 -6.28 11.21
C LEU A 358 -14.37 -5.59 10.35
N HIS A 359 -14.11 -5.40 9.06
CA HIS A 359 -15.09 -4.87 8.10
C HIS A 359 -16.29 -5.81 7.95
N ASP A 360 -16.06 -7.09 7.72
CA ASP A 360 -17.12 -8.08 7.53
C ASP A 360 -18.04 -8.21 8.76
N SER A 361 -17.49 -8.04 9.96
CA SER A 361 -18.27 -8.08 11.23
C SER A 361 -18.96 -6.76 11.58
N GLY A 362 -18.67 -5.68 10.86
CA GLY A 362 -19.12 -4.32 11.17
C GLY A 362 -18.45 -3.71 12.41
N GLU A 363 -17.44 -4.37 12.99
CA GLU A 363 -16.74 -3.83 14.17
C GLU A 363 -15.89 -2.61 13.79
N TYR A 364 -15.29 -2.63 12.60
CA TYR A 364 -14.58 -1.48 12.05
C TYR A 364 -15.48 -0.23 12.03
N ASP A 365 -16.67 -0.34 11.47
CA ASP A 365 -17.61 0.77 11.36
C ASP A 365 -18.04 1.28 12.74
N ARG A 366 -18.32 0.38 13.68
CA ARG A 366 -18.66 0.76 15.08
C ARG A 366 -17.55 1.54 15.76
N ILE A 367 -16.27 1.17 15.53
CA ILE A 367 -15.13 1.91 16.08
C ILE A 367 -15.07 3.31 15.46
N VAL A 368 -15.10 3.38 14.13
CA VAL A 368 -15.01 4.64 13.38
C VAL A 368 -16.14 5.60 13.77
N GLU A 369 -17.38 5.14 13.72
CA GLU A 369 -18.56 5.96 14.08
C GLU A 369 -18.49 6.51 15.49
N ARG A 370 -18.10 5.67 16.48
CA ARG A 370 -17.97 6.09 17.88
C ARG A 370 -16.99 7.26 18.02
N HIS A 371 -15.82 7.16 17.37
CA HIS A 371 -14.79 8.20 17.46
C HIS A 371 -15.17 9.46 16.71
N LEU A 372 -15.77 9.33 15.54
CA LEU A 372 -16.25 10.49 14.77
C LEU A 372 -17.39 11.21 15.47
N ASN A 373 -18.32 10.47 16.07
CA ASN A 373 -19.41 11.10 16.88
C ASN A 373 -18.82 11.93 18.01
N ARG A 374 -17.91 11.38 18.80
CA ARG A 374 -17.26 12.11 19.89
C ARG A 374 -16.47 13.33 19.39
N PHE A 375 -15.78 13.17 18.27
CA PHE A 375 -15.07 14.30 17.66
C PHE A 375 -16.05 15.44 17.35
N TRP A 376 -17.15 15.15 16.68
CA TRP A 376 -18.13 16.17 16.30
C TRP A 376 -18.87 16.74 17.51
N GLU A 377 -19.23 15.94 18.47
CA GLU A 377 -19.82 16.41 19.73
C GLU A 377 -18.89 17.40 20.47
N ALA A 378 -17.59 17.08 20.52
CA ALA A 378 -16.59 17.97 21.13
C ALA A 378 -16.39 19.29 20.35
N GLN A 379 -16.57 19.28 19.02
CA GLN A 379 -16.36 20.43 18.15
C GLN A 379 -17.59 21.33 18.04
N THR A 380 -18.79 20.78 18.06
CA THR A 380 -20.02 21.46 17.69
C THR A 380 -21.11 21.42 18.78
N GLY A 381 -20.94 20.58 19.79
CA GLY A 381 -21.98 20.24 20.76
C GLY A 381 -23.13 19.41 20.17
N ALA A 382 -23.00 18.92 18.95
CA ALA A 382 -24.01 18.13 18.23
C ALA A 382 -23.41 16.85 17.63
N PRO A 383 -24.22 15.78 17.42
CA PRO A 383 -23.77 14.56 16.77
C PRO A 383 -23.23 14.81 15.36
N ASN A 384 -22.44 13.88 14.85
CA ASN A 384 -21.89 13.94 13.50
C ASN A 384 -22.99 14.05 12.45
N PRO A 385 -23.03 15.12 11.63
CA PRO A 385 -24.06 15.33 10.62
C PRO A 385 -24.03 14.28 9.49
N LEU A 386 -22.95 13.53 9.36
CA LEU A 386 -22.78 12.49 8.33
C LEU A 386 -23.26 11.10 8.80
N ILE A 387 -23.44 10.90 10.11
CA ILE A 387 -23.97 9.65 10.68
C ILE A 387 -25.49 9.83 10.88
N GLY A 388 -26.26 9.07 10.12
CA GLY A 388 -27.73 9.16 10.11
C GLY A 388 -28.31 9.72 8.82
N ALA A 389 -27.49 10.27 7.93
CA ALA A 389 -27.90 10.45 6.54
C ALA A 389 -27.99 9.07 5.90
N THR A 390 -29.20 8.50 5.86
CA THR A 390 -29.48 7.32 5.03
C THR A 390 -28.86 7.59 3.66
N PRO A 391 -28.05 6.68 3.09
CA PRO A 391 -27.53 6.87 1.73
C PRO A 391 -28.74 7.18 0.85
N ALA A 392 -28.74 8.34 0.20
CA ALA A 392 -29.76 8.70 -0.75
C ALA A 392 -29.84 7.51 -1.73
N ALA A 393 -31.01 6.85 -1.78
CA ALA A 393 -31.22 5.70 -2.62
C ALA A 393 -30.66 6.03 -4.00
N GLN A 394 -29.66 5.30 -4.43
CA GLN A 394 -29.15 5.43 -5.80
C GLN A 394 -30.37 5.30 -6.72
N PRO A 395 -30.60 6.24 -7.65
CA PRO A 395 -31.69 6.10 -8.59
C PRO A 395 -31.52 4.76 -9.30
N GLN A 396 -32.44 3.84 -9.04
CA GLN A 396 -32.48 2.56 -9.75
C GLN A 396 -32.54 2.93 -11.23
N ALA A 397 -31.53 2.50 -11.99
CA ALA A 397 -31.56 2.58 -13.44
C ALA A 397 -32.83 1.85 -13.91
N GLY A 398 -33.82 2.61 -14.32
CA GLY A 398 -35.04 2.06 -14.89
C GLY A 398 -34.69 1.19 -16.09
N PRO A 399 -35.53 0.18 -16.44
CA PRO A 399 -35.24 -0.70 -17.56
C PRO A 399 -35.10 0.13 -18.83
N VAL A 400 -33.97 -0.02 -19.52
CA VAL A 400 -33.72 0.57 -20.83
C VAL A 400 -34.76 0.01 -21.78
N ALA A 401 -35.74 0.84 -22.18
CA ALA A 401 -36.73 0.49 -23.19
C ALA A 401 -35.97 0.22 -24.50
N ALA A 402 -36.14 -0.99 -25.01
CA ALA A 402 -35.62 -1.37 -26.32
C ALA A 402 -36.28 -0.45 -27.38
N GLN A 403 -35.47 0.45 -27.94
CA GLN A 403 -35.93 1.27 -29.08
C GLN A 403 -36.09 0.35 -30.29
N GLY A 404 -37.35 0.27 -30.76
CA GLY A 404 -37.78 -0.52 -31.86
C GLY A 404 -37.08 -0.18 -33.17
N ALA A 405 -36.82 -1.23 -33.94
CA ALA A 405 -36.31 -1.17 -35.30
C ALA A 405 -37.21 -0.33 -36.20
N SER A 406 -36.64 0.65 -36.88
CA SER A 406 -37.27 1.47 -37.91
C SER A 406 -37.52 0.58 -39.16
N PRO A 407 -38.71 0.63 -39.82
CA PRO A 407 -38.96 -0.19 -41.00
C PRO A 407 -38.25 0.37 -42.24
N ALA A 408 -37.67 -0.53 -43.03
CA ALA A 408 -37.01 -0.24 -44.29
C ALA A 408 -37.98 0.40 -45.29
N LYS A 409 -37.61 1.52 -45.90
CA LYS A 409 -38.27 2.12 -47.05
C LYS A 409 -38.02 1.20 -48.26
N LYS A 410 -39.12 0.75 -48.88
CA LYS A 410 -39.14 0.20 -50.23
C LYS A 410 -39.04 1.37 -51.19
N ASP A 411 -38.02 1.43 -51.99
CA ASP A 411 -37.97 2.22 -53.21
C ASP A 411 -38.61 1.42 -54.33
N THR A 412 -39.64 2.04 -54.94
CA THR A 412 -40.24 1.60 -56.19
C THR A 412 -39.99 2.68 -57.24
N GLN A 413 -39.37 2.28 -58.32
CA GLN A 413 -39.04 2.94 -59.62
C GLN A 413 -37.81 3.81 -59.62
#